data_8d63c566a280178cd000e0c2c2f269f6
#
_entry.id   8d63c566a280178cd000e0c2c2f269f6
#
_cell.length_a   1.000
_cell.length_b   1.000
_cell.length_c   1.000
_cell.angle_alpha   90.00
_cell.angle_beta   90.00
_cell.angle_gamma   90.00
#
_symmetry.space_group_name_H-M   'P 1'
#
loop_
_entity.id
_entity.type
_entity.pdbx_description
1 polymer ?
#
loop_
_entity_poly.entity_id
_entity_poly.type
_entity_poly.pdbx_seq_one_letter_code
_entity_poly.pdbx_strand_id
1 'polypeptide(L)'
;MEATGFAVAIMAAGKGTRLKSKRPKVLHEVGGRALLLHVIAAAQTLVDADEIYCIVGHEAERVQAAVSATGVHFVLQEVQRGTGHAMQVLKAWLELSGSAVPEHLLVLSGDVPLIRPETLASLCELHLREHAAMTILTAVPDDPTGYGRVLRRAEGSLEVSAIVEQKALTPEQLAAPEINSGIYCFETQSLFSRLDRISTDNAHGEFYLTDVAAMLVADGRRVVAIPAHSVDEVLGANTIAEMMHLDHAMRVGNARRLMAQGVTIFRPDTCVIDAEVEVGADTVIEPYVQLLGATRIGSDCRVRSYSVIHQSTLGDGVTVRNGCVLDGAQVGDGAVLGPYAHLRPESNIGEGAHVGNFCETKKVTLGRGSKANHLTYLGDAVIGEGVNVGAGVITCNYDGVRKHTTTIGDGVFVGSDSTLVAPVSIGDGAYVGAGSCITQPVPAGALALGRSRQVNIEGWAGAKRGRKPEKK
;
A
#
# COMPACT_ATOMS: atom_id res chain seq x y z
N MET A 1 9.44 23.13 1.73
CA MET A 1 9.65 24.41 1.01
C MET A 1 8.64 24.40 -0.11
N GLU A 2 7.65 25.28 -0.10
CA GLU A 2 6.75 25.40 -1.25
C GLU A 2 7.57 25.94 -2.43
N ALA A 3 7.63 25.16 -3.49
CA ALA A 3 8.36 25.52 -4.71
C ALA A 3 7.48 26.49 -5.53
N THR A 4 7.44 27.74 -5.11
CA THR A 4 6.66 28.80 -5.79
C THR A 4 7.09 28.90 -7.25
N GLY A 5 6.14 28.88 -8.21
CA GLY A 5 6.40 28.94 -9.64
C GLY A 5 6.72 27.61 -10.32
N PHE A 6 6.67 26.47 -9.57
CA PHE A 6 6.83 25.14 -10.13
C PHE A 6 5.48 24.47 -10.41
N ALA A 7 5.47 23.67 -11.47
CA ALA A 7 4.47 22.64 -11.71
C ALA A 7 5.14 21.30 -12.02
N VAL A 8 4.39 20.21 -11.94
CA VAL A 8 4.91 18.86 -12.18
C VAL A 8 4.16 18.18 -13.32
N ALA A 9 4.89 17.67 -14.31
CA ALA A 9 4.36 16.82 -15.36
C ALA A 9 4.77 15.36 -15.12
N ILE A 10 3.81 14.46 -14.96
CA ILE A 10 4.07 13.03 -14.77
C ILE A 10 3.72 12.28 -16.05
N MET A 11 4.71 11.68 -16.69
CA MET A 11 4.55 10.88 -17.90
C MET A 11 4.02 9.49 -17.56
N ALA A 12 2.75 9.22 -17.82
CA ALA A 12 2.05 7.99 -17.48
C ALA A 12 1.31 7.34 -18.68
N ALA A 13 1.62 7.75 -19.92
CA ALA A 13 0.90 7.33 -21.13
C ALA A 13 1.41 6.01 -21.75
N GLY A 14 2.52 5.45 -21.27
CA GLY A 14 3.22 4.32 -21.87
C GLY A 14 2.45 3.00 -21.80
N LYS A 15 2.55 2.18 -22.86
CA LYS A 15 1.87 0.88 -22.99
C LYS A 15 2.44 -0.23 -22.10
N GLY A 16 3.71 -0.17 -21.71
CA GLY A 16 4.35 -1.17 -20.86
C GLY A 16 4.40 -2.58 -21.46
N THR A 17 4.59 -2.72 -22.75
CA THR A 17 4.51 -4.00 -23.49
C THR A 17 5.43 -5.09 -22.96
N ARG A 18 6.58 -4.72 -22.38
CA ARG A 18 7.57 -5.63 -21.79
C ARG A 18 7.06 -6.36 -20.53
N LEU A 19 6.07 -5.81 -19.83
CA LEU A 19 5.43 -6.45 -18.66
C LEU A 19 4.55 -7.64 -19.04
N LYS A 20 4.13 -7.74 -20.31
CA LYS A 20 3.20 -8.80 -20.80
C LYS A 20 1.92 -8.92 -19.97
N SER A 21 1.43 -7.81 -19.46
CA SER A 21 0.27 -7.71 -18.57
C SER A 21 -0.89 -6.99 -19.26
N LYS A 22 -2.13 -7.32 -18.85
CA LYS A 22 -3.34 -6.58 -19.21
C LYS A 22 -3.58 -5.35 -18.33
N ARG A 23 -2.80 -5.21 -17.22
CA ARG A 23 -2.86 -4.05 -16.34
C ARG A 23 -1.96 -2.95 -16.92
N PRO A 24 -2.41 -1.69 -17.00
CA PRO A 24 -1.55 -0.58 -17.36
C PRO A 24 -0.28 -0.55 -16.51
N LYS A 25 0.88 -0.26 -17.12
CA LYS A 25 2.19 -0.28 -16.44
C LYS A 25 2.15 0.45 -15.12
N VAL A 26 1.66 1.67 -15.12
CA VAL A 26 1.66 2.59 -13.96
C VAL A 26 0.68 2.21 -12.84
N LEU A 27 -0.21 1.24 -13.10
CA LEU A 27 -1.14 0.69 -12.12
C LEU A 27 -0.66 -0.62 -11.47
N HIS A 28 0.48 -1.15 -11.87
CA HIS A 28 1.10 -2.24 -11.10
C HIS A 28 1.53 -1.73 -9.73
N GLU A 29 1.57 -2.65 -8.76
CA GLU A 29 1.76 -2.30 -7.35
C GLU A 29 3.18 -2.65 -6.89
N VAL A 30 3.74 -1.76 -6.09
CA VAL A 30 4.99 -1.89 -5.35
C VAL A 30 4.71 -1.39 -3.93
N GLY A 31 5.09 -2.14 -2.91
CA GLY A 31 4.76 -1.79 -1.52
C GLY A 31 3.26 -1.63 -1.25
N GLY A 32 2.41 -2.43 -1.94
CA GLY A 32 0.96 -2.42 -1.76
C GLY A 32 0.22 -1.24 -2.43
N ARG A 33 0.91 -0.42 -3.26
CA ARG A 33 0.36 0.77 -3.88
C ARG A 33 0.79 0.89 -5.34
N ALA A 34 -0.09 1.42 -6.22
CA ALA A 34 0.22 1.60 -7.62
C ALA A 34 1.45 2.50 -7.85
N LEU A 35 2.29 2.17 -8.83
CA LEU A 35 3.51 2.93 -9.17
C LEU A 35 3.24 4.44 -9.27
N LEU A 36 2.20 4.81 -10.02
CA LEU A 36 1.84 6.20 -10.24
C LEU A 36 1.46 6.94 -8.95
N LEU A 37 0.81 6.27 -8.00
CA LEU A 37 0.43 6.87 -6.73
C LEU A 37 1.64 7.24 -5.86
N HIS A 38 2.75 6.48 -5.96
CA HIS A 38 4.00 6.83 -5.27
C HIS A 38 4.59 8.12 -5.86
N VAL A 39 4.63 8.21 -7.19
CA VAL A 39 5.17 9.39 -7.89
C VAL A 39 4.33 10.64 -7.62
N ILE A 40 2.99 10.51 -7.67
CA ILE A 40 2.07 11.61 -7.32
C ILE A 40 2.30 12.06 -5.88
N ALA A 41 2.39 11.12 -4.93
CA ALA A 41 2.61 11.46 -3.52
C ALA A 41 3.94 12.19 -3.29
N ALA A 42 5.01 11.79 -3.99
CA ALA A 42 6.28 12.50 -3.94
C ALA A 42 6.16 13.93 -4.52
N ALA A 43 5.45 14.09 -5.64
CA ALA A 43 5.21 15.40 -6.26
C ALA A 43 4.37 16.33 -5.36
N GLN A 44 3.35 15.82 -4.68
CA GLN A 44 2.47 16.55 -3.76
C GLN A 44 3.19 17.10 -2.52
N THR A 45 4.42 16.67 -2.24
CA THR A 45 5.24 17.28 -1.19
C THR A 45 5.90 18.60 -1.61
N LEU A 46 5.93 18.91 -2.92
CA LEU A 46 6.58 20.07 -3.51
C LEU A 46 5.59 21.12 -3.98
N VAL A 47 4.47 20.70 -4.55
CA VAL A 47 3.44 21.56 -5.15
C VAL A 47 2.05 21.03 -4.81
N ASP A 48 1.05 21.91 -4.90
CA ASP A 48 -0.35 21.52 -4.74
C ASP A 48 -0.83 20.59 -5.88
N ALA A 49 -1.91 19.85 -5.63
CA ALA A 49 -2.42 18.86 -6.58
C ALA A 49 -2.85 19.47 -7.93
N ASP A 50 -3.32 20.72 -7.93
CA ASP A 50 -3.73 21.49 -9.10
C ASP A 50 -2.54 21.98 -9.97
N GLU A 51 -1.32 21.91 -9.46
CA GLU A 51 -0.08 22.14 -10.21
C GLU A 51 0.56 20.82 -10.73
N ILE A 52 -0.14 19.68 -10.62
CA ILE A 52 0.33 18.37 -11.09
C ILE A 52 -0.47 17.93 -12.30
N TYR A 53 0.22 17.72 -13.42
CA TYR A 53 -0.34 17.29 -14.71
C TYR A 53 0.07 15.85 -15.00
N CYS A 54 -0.86 14.90 -14.87
CA CYS A 54 -0.64 13.49 -15.17
C CYS A 54 -0.98 13.23 -16.64
N ILE A 55 0.04 12.96 -17.46
CA ILE A 55 -0.13 12.71 -18.90
C ILE A 55 -0.44 11.23 -19.08
N VAL A 56 -1.69 10.92 -19.43
CA VAL A 56 -2.23 9.57 -19.59
C VAL A 56 -2.48 9.24 -21.06
N GLY A 57 -2.52 7.97 -21.42
CA GLY A 57 -2.72 7.57 -22.82
C GLY A 57 -3.32 6.17 -22.92
N HIS A 58 -2.49 5.13 -22.87
CA HIS A 58 -2.98 3.74 -22.91
C HIS A 58 -3.90 3.44 -21.72
N GLU A 59 -5.14 3.02 -21.99
CA GLU A 59 -6.20 2.80 -20.99
C GLU A 59 -6.38 4.01 -20.04
N ALA A 60 -6.40 5.22 -20.59
CA ALA A 60 -6.45 6.47 -19.84
C ALA A 60 -7.57 6.50 -18.79
N GLU A 61 -8.79 6.09 -19.16
CA GLU A 61 -9.94 6.08 -18.23
C GLU A 61 -9.68 5.24 -16.99
N ARG A 62 -9.04 4.07 -17.16
CA ARG A 62 -8.71 3.17 -16.06
C ARG A 62 -7.63 3.75 -15.15
N VAL A 63 -6.62 4.43 -15.74
CA VAL A 63 -5.57 5.11 -14.97
C VAL A 63 -6.17 6.29 -14.20
N GLN A 64 -6.99 7.12 -14.86
CA GLN A 64 -7.67 8.25 -14.22
C GLN A 64 -8.55 7.81 -13.05
N ALA A 65 -9.39 6.77 -13.25
CA ALA A 65 -10.25 6.25 -12.19
C ALA A 65 -9.45 5.78 -10.96
N ALA A 66 -8.30 5.11 -11.19
CA ALA A 66 -7.48 4.58 -10.09
C ALA A 66 -6.80 5.66 -9.24
N VAL A 67 -6.54 6.84 -9.80
CA VAL A 67 -5.83 7.93 -9.10
C VAL A 67 -6.68 9.20 -8.94
N SER A 68 -7.99 9.15 -9.24
CA SER A 68 -8.89 10.30 -9.21
C SER A 68 -8.94 11.01 -7.85
N ALA A 69 -8.80 10.27 -6.75
CA ALA A 69 -8.81 10.83 -5.40
C ALA A 69 -7.61 11.75 -5.08
N THR A 70 -6.58 11.77 -5.95
CA THR A 70 -5.40 12.60 -5.73
C THR A 70 -5.58 14.07 -6.07
N GLY A 71 -6.64 14.42 -6.83
CA GLY A 71 -6.94 15.80 -7.23
C GLY A 71 -6.08 16.37 -8.36
N VAL A 72 -5.21 15.57 -8.99
CA VAL A 72 -4.31 16.03 -10.07
C VAL A 72 -5.06 16.23 -11.40
N HIS A 73 -4.52 17.07 -12.28
CA HIS A 73 -5.03 17.22 -13.64
C HIS A 73 -4.62 16.07 -14.54
N PHE A 74 -5.52 15.68 -15.46
CA PHE A 74 -5.24 14.66 -16.47
C PHE A 74 -5.13 15.29 -17.86
N VAL A 75 -4.04 14.98 -18.54
CA VAL A 75 -3.74 15.43 -19.90
C VAL A 75 -3.70 14.21 -20.80
N LEU A 76 -4.58 14.12 -21.80
CA LEU A 76 -4.68 12.96 -22.67
C LEU A 76 -3.69 13.01 -23.84
N GLN A 77 -2.77 12.06 -23.88
CA GLN A 77 -1.92 11.78 -25.04
C GLN A 77 -2.56 10.65 -25.86
N GLU A 78 -3.39 10.98 -26.84
CA GLU A 78 -4.14 9.99 -27.63
C GLU A 78 -3.22 9.03 -28.39
N VAL A 79 -2.15 9.56 -28.98
CA VAL A 79 -1.14 8.78 -29.71
C VAL A 79 0.20 8.90 -29.02
N GLN A 80 0.77 7.78 -28.58
CA GLN A 80 2.06 7.73 -27.89
C GLN A 80 3.19 7.82 -28.92
N ARG A 81 3.71 9.03 -29.15
CA ARG A 81 4.79 9.32 -30.11
C ARG A 81 6.10 9.73 -29.42
N GLY A 82 6.29 9.34 -28.16
CA GLY A 82 7.49 9.62 -27.38
C GLY A 82 7.31 10.67 -26.30
N THR A 83 8.38 10.90 -25.51
CA THR A 83 8.38 11.76 -24.33
C THR A 83 8.30 13.25 -24.69
N GLY A 84 8.92 13.66 -25.80
CA GLY A 84 8.78 15.03 -26.33
C GLY A 84 7.36 15.33 -26.76
N HIS A 85 6.66 14.36 -27.39
CA HIS A 85 5.25 14.52 -27.75
C HIS A 85 4.34 14.66 -26.51
N ALA A 86 4.66 13.99 -25.41
CA ALA A 86 3.92 14.18 -24.16
C ALA A 86 3.98 15.65 -23.68
N MET A 87 5.15 16.29 -23.79
CA MET A 87 5.31 17.72 -23.44
C MET A 87 4.63 18.65 -24.45
N GLN A 88 4.59 18.30 -25.74
CA GLN A 88 3.81 19.06 -26.75
C GLN A 88 2.32 19.03 -26.42
N VAL A 89 1.78 17.87 -26.00
CA VAL A 89 0.38 17.72 -25.59
C VAL A 89 0.09 18.53 -24.33
N LEU A 90 0.98 18.54 -23.35
CA LEU A 90 0.84 19.37 -22.14
C LEU A 90 0.84 20.85 -22.48
N LYS A 91 1.77 21.33 -23.33
CA LYS A 91 1.82 22.71 -23.81
C LYS A 91 0.48 23.13 -24.42
N ALA A 92 -0.03 22.33 -25.36
CA ALA A 92 -1.33 22.58 -26.00
C ALA A 92 -2.49 22.59 -25.02
N TRP A 93 -2.48 21.70 -24.03
CA TRP A 93 -3.51 21.65 -22.98
C TRP A 93 -3.51 22.91 -22.11
N LEU A 94 -2.34 23.40 -21.69
CA LEU A 94 -2.20 24.64 -20.91
C LEU A 94 -2.70 25.86 -21.71
N GLU A 95 -2.37 25.93 -22.98
CA GLU A 95 -2.83 27.01 -23.88
C GLU A 95 -4.37 26.99 -24.06
N LEU A 96 -4.98 25.79 -24.22
CA LEU A 96 -6.43 25.63 -24.43
C LEU A 96 -7.23 25.84 -23.14
N SER A 97 -6.72 25.42 -22.00
CA SER A 97 -7.41 25.54 -20.70
C SER A 97 -7.36 26.98 -20.15
N GLY A 98 -6.47 27.83 -20.69
CA GLY A 98 -6.21 29.16 -20.15
C GLY A 98 -5.48 29.13 -18.79
N SER A 99 -4.90 27.99 -18.44
CA SER A 99 -4.11 27.86 -17.22
C SER A 99 -2.82 28.69 -17.32
N ALA A 100 -2.34 29.22 -16.21
CA ALA A 100 -1.07 29.92 -16.18
C ALA A 100 0.07 28.96 -16.55
N VAL A 101 0.99 29.42 -17.40
CA VAL A 101 2.19 28.64 -17.71
C VAL A 101 3.15 28.80 -16.53
N PRO A 102 3.56 27.70 -15.87
CA PRO A 102 4.48 27.75 -14.74
C PRO A 102 5.85 28.26 -15.16
N GLU A 103 6.58 28.90 -14.27
CA GLU A 103 7.94 29.37 -14.55
C GLU A 103 8.90 28.19 -14.73
N HIS A 104 8.72 27.16 -13.90
CA HIS A 104 9.53 25.94 -13.92
C HIS A 104 8.65 24.69 -14.02
N LEU A 105 9.08 23.70 -14.78
CA LEU A 105 8.38 22.43 -14.98
C LEU A 105 9.27 21.25 -14.57
N LEU A 106 8.87 20.56 -13.51
CA LEU A 106 9.47 19.28 -13.11
C LEU A 106 8.80 18.16 -13.90
N VAL A 107 9.59 17.38 -14.64
CA VAL A 107 9.10 16.24 -15.45
C VAL A 107 9.50 14.94 -14.78
N LEU A 108 8.52 14.11 -14.45
CA LEU A 108 8.69 12.82 -13.79
C LEU A 108 8.19 11.67 -14.66
N SER A 109 8.72 10.48 -14.42
CA SER A 109 8.24 9.23 -15.01
C SER A 109 7.29 8.55 -14.04
N GLY A 110 6.06 8.21 -14.47
CA GLY A 110 5.02 7.63 -13.63
C GLY A 110 5.28 6.18 -13.16
N ASP A 111 6.39 5.59 -13.56
CA ASP A 111 6.83 4.23 -13.23
C ASP A 111 8.09 4.17 -12.37
N VAL A 112 8.48 5.28 -11.75
CA VAL A 112 9.64 5.41 -10.85
C VAL A 112 9.17 5.58 -9.40
N PRO A 113 8.71 4.51 -8.73
CA PRO A 113 7.98 4.59 -7.45
C PRO A 113 8.86 4.94 -6.25
N LEU A 114 10.20 4.81 -6.37
CA LEU A 114 11.13 5.02 -5.26
C LEU A 114 11.72 6.42 -5.22
N ILE A 115 11.27 7.32 -6.11
CA ILE A 115 11.73 8.72 -6.09
C ILE A 115 11.38 9.40 -4.78
N ARG A 116 12.35 10.02 -4.14
CA ARG A 116 12.17 10.65 -2.84
C ARG A 116 11.88 12.15 -2.95
N PRO A 117 11.01 12.67 -2.07
CA PRO A 117 10.74 14.11 -1.98
C PRO A 117 12.01 14.96 -1.83
N GLU A 118 12.96 14.51 -0.99
CA GLU A 118 14.21 15.22 -0.72
C GLU A 118 15.08 15.33 -1.97
N THR A 119 15.09 14.27 -2.80
CA THR A 119 15.83 14.26 -4.08
C THR A 119 15.21 15.24 -5.08
N LEU A 120 13.87 15.28 -5.16
CA LEU A 120 13.17 16.24 -6.01
C LEU A 120 13.39 17.68 -5.53
N ALA A 121 13.34 17.93 -4.22
CA ALA A 121 13.64 19.25 -3.67
C ALA A 121 15.06 19.70 -4.01
N SER A 122 16.06 18.82 -3.85
CA SER A 122 17.46 19.11 -4.19
C SER A 122 17.64 19.39 -5.69
N LEU A 123 16.89 18.69 -6.55
CA LEU A 123 16.89 18.95 -8.01
C LEU A 123 16.35 20.35 -8.32
N CYS A 124 15.23 20.74 -7.71
CA CYS A 124 14.64 22.07 -7.87
C CYS A 124 15.54 23.18 -7.31
N GLU A 125 16.14 22.98 -6.13
CA GLU A 125 17.07 23.92 -5.52
C GLU A 125 18.32 24.15 -6.39
N LEU A 126 18.89 23.07 -6.94
CA LEU A 126 20.01 23.18 -7.87
C LEU A 126 19.59 23.96 -9.13
N HIS A 127 18.42 23.65 -9.68
CA HIS A 127 17.90 24.31 -10.88
C HIS A 127 17.82 25.83 -10.72
N LEU A 128 17.27 26.29 -9.62
CA LEU A 128 17.15 27.71 -9.29
C LEU A 128 18.52 28.36 -9.05
N ARG A 129 19.35 27.74 -8.22
CA ARG A 129 20.66 28.26 -7.83
C ARG A 129 21.59 28.46 -9.04
N GLU A 130 21.55 27.53 -10.00
CA GLU A 130 22.39 27.56 -11.19
C GLU A 130 21.76 28.36 -12.32
N HIS A 131 20.55 28.92 -12.16
CA HIS A 131 19.77 29.57 -13.21
C HIS A 131 19.74 28.71 -14.50
N ALA A 132 19.53 27.41 -14.31
CA ALA A 132 19.64 26.45 -15.38
C ALA A 132 18.39 26.48 -16.30
N ALA A 133 18.60 26.33 -17.61
CA ALA A 133 17.49 26.11 -18.53
C ALA A 133 16.96 24.65 -18.44
N MET A 134 17.85 23.73 -18.01
CA MET A 134 17.50 22.33 -17.72
C MET A 134 18.42 21.78 -16.63
N THR A 135 17.82 21.06 -15.69
CA THR A 135 18.57 20.25 -14.69
C THR A 135 18.13 18.81 -14.81
N ILE A 136 19.09 17.89 -14.80
CA ILE A 136 18.89 16.46 -15.03
C ILE A 136 19.17 15.72 -13.74
N LEU A 137 18.26 14.87 -13.30
CA LEU A 137 18.55 13.87 -12.27
C LEU A 137 19.27 12.69 -12.93
N THR A 138 20.40 12.27 -12.39
CA THR A 138 21.22 11.19 -12.94
C THR A 138 21.44 10.10 -11.88
N ALA A 139 22.01 8.97 -12.29
CA ALA A 139 22.51 7.94 -11.39
C ALA A 139 23.73 7.24 -11.98
N VAL A 140 24.46 6.52 -11.15
CA VAL A 140 25.64 5.73 -11.53
C VAL A 140 25.41 4.30 -11.09
N PRO A 141 24.71 3.46 -11.88
CA PRO A 141 24.52 2.05 -11.61
C PRO A 141 25.80 1.25 -11.88
N ASP A 142 25.91 0.06 -11.26
CA ASP A 142 26.99 -0.89 -11.53
C ASP A 142 27.01 -1.34 -13.00
N ASP A 143 25.84 -1.52 -13.61
CA ASP A 143 25.67 -1.79 -15.04
C ASP A 143 24.75 -0.74 -15.69
N PRO A 144 25.31 0.21 -16.46
CA PRO A 144 24.53 1.25 -17.13
C PRO A 144 23.91 0.81 -18.45
N THR A 145 24.01 -0.46 -18.82
CA THR A 145 23.49 -1.01 -20.10
C THR A 145 21.99 -0.78 -20.24
N GLY A 146 21.55 -0.31 -21.39
CA GLY A 146 20.15 -0.05 -21.69
C GLY A 146 19.68 1.39 -21.42
N TYR A 147 20.48 2.19 -20.74
CA TYR A 147 20.17 3.60 -20.44
C TYR A 147 20.93 4.58 -21.35
N GLY A 148 20.36 5.74 -21.61
CA GLY A 148 21.08 6.87 -22.17
C GLY A 148 22.19 7.36 -21.22
N ARG A 149 23.25 7.91 -21.75
CA ARG A 149 24.37 8.46 -20.97
C ARG A 149 24.32 9.97 -20.89
N VAL A 150 24.65 10.50 -19.73
CA VAL A 150 24.85 11.91 -19.49
C VAL A 150 26.33 12.17 -19.56
N LEU A 151 26.74 13.00 -20.54
CA LEU A 151 28.13 13.38 -20.74
C LEU A 151 28.39 14.75 -20.13
N ARG A 152 29.33 14.82 -19.19
CA ARG A 152 29.74 16.08 -18.56
C ARG A 152 30.68 16.88 -19.45
N ARG A 153 30.65 18.21 -19.31
CA ARG A 153 31.58 19.08 -20.06
C ARG A 153 33.02 18.90 -19.63
N ALA A 154 33.25 18.61 -18.36
CA ALA A 154 34.55 18.24 -17.79
C ALA A 154 34.29 17.32 -16.57
N GLU A 155 35.31 16.57 -16.18
CA GLU A 155 35.26 15.74 -14.96
C GLU A 155 34.96 16.61 -13.74
N GLY A 156 33.99 16.17 -12.92
CA GLY A 156 33.51 16.91 -11.73
C GLY A 156 32.66 18.15 -12.02
N SER A 157 32.45 18.51 -13.30
CA SER A 157 31.57 19.64 -13.64
C SER A 157 30.10 19.30 -13.43
N LEU A 158 29.30 20.28 -12.94
CA LEU A 158 27.85 20.17 -12.96
C LEU A 158 27.29 20.29 -14.40
N GLU A 159 28.01 20.93 -15.32
CA GLU A 159 27.54 21.19 -16.67
C GLU A 159 27.54 19.94 -17.54
N VAL A 160 26.44 19.77 -18.27
CA VAL A 160 26.20 18.67 -19.20
C VAL A 160 26.56 19.16 -20.62
N SER A 161 27.28 18.34 -21.35
CA SER A 161 27.59 18.58 -22.79
C SER A 161 26.60 17.87 -23.71
N ALA A 162 26.09 16.68 -23.32
CA ALA A 162 25.12 15.94 -24.11
C ALA A 162 24.42 14.88 -23.28
N ILE A 163 23.21 14.49 -23.73
CA ILE A 163 22.55 13.21 -23.38
C ILE A 163 22.57 12.37 -24.66
N VAL A 164 23.10 11.16 -24.60
CA VAL A 164 23.20 10.25 -25.76
C VAL A 164 22.46 8.95 -25.44
N GLU A 165 21.49 8.62 -26.27
CA GLU A 165 20.72 7.37 -26.10
C GLU A 165 21.60 6.14 -26.34
N GLN A 166 21.34 5.03 -25.65
CA GLN A 166 22.14 3.80 -25.67
C GLN A 166 22.53 3.33 -27.07
N LYS A 167 21.62 3.40 -28.05
CA LYS A 167 21.87 2.93 -29.43
C LYS A 167 22.73 3.87 -30.28
N ALA A 168 22.90 5.10 -29.82
CA ALA A 168 23.69 6.14 -30.53
C ALA A 168 25.05 6.36 -29.87
N LEU A 169 25.41 5.62 -28.81
CA LEU A 169 26.69 5.76 -28.13
C LEU A 169 27.86 5.28 -28.98
N THR A 170 28.92 6.07 -29.01
CA THR A 170 30.24 5.63 -29.53
C THR A 170 30.91 4.70 -28.52
N PRO A 171 31.92 3.89 -28.95
CA PRO A 171 32.67 3.05 -28.01
C PRO A 171 33.27 3.79 -26.83
N GLU A 172 33.74 5.02 -27.02
CA GLU A 172 34.29 5.86 -25.96
C GLU A 172 33.19 6.32 -24.98
N GLN A 173 31.99 6.65 -25.48
CA GLN A 173 30.86 7.09 -24.68
C GLN A 173 30.22 5.96 -23.87
N LEU A 174 30.37 4.70 -24.31
CA LEU A 174 29.92 3.51 -23.55
C LEU A 174 30.61 3.40 -22.17
N ALA A 175 31.82 3.96 -22.06
CA ALA A 175 32.58 3.97 -20.79
C ALA A 175 32.00 4.98 -19.76
N ALA A 176 31.13 5.91 -20.17
CA ALA A 176 30.53 6.86 -19.26
C ALA A 176 29.54 6.12 -18.30
N PRO A 177 29.74 6.18 -16.96
CA PRO A 177 28.94 5.42 -16.02
C PRO A 177 27.61 6.11 -15.68
N GLU A 178 27.48 7.42 -15.94
CA GLU A 178 26.35 8.23 -15.52
C GLU A 178 25.18 8.10 -16.51
N ILE A 179 24.04 7.65 -15.99
CA ILE A 179 22.84 7.42 -16.80
C ILE A 179 21.83 8.58 -16.69
N ASN A 180 21.06 8.74 -17.77
CA ASN A 180 19.90 9.60 -17.82
C ASN A 180 18.69 8.89 -17.17
N SER A 181 18.14 9.48 -16.11
CA SER A 181 16.99 8.92 -15.38
C SER A 181 15.63 9.15 -16.07
N GLY A 182 15.57 10.14 -16.97
CA GLY A 182 14.29 10.61 -17.51
C GLY A 182 13.54 11.58 -16.58
N ILE A 183 14.17 12.06 -15.51
CA ILE A 183 13.63 13.05 -14.56
C ILE A 183 14.36 14.36 -14.74
N TYR A 184 13.61 15.42 -14.99
CA TYR A 184 14.17 16.72 -15.39
C TYR A 184 13.45 17.87 -14.70
N CYS A 185 14.17 18.96 -14.48
CA CYS A 185 13.60 20.26 -14.20
C CYS A 185 13.94 21.23 -15.35
N PHE A 186 12.95 21.92 -15.90
CA PHE A 186 13.11 22.87 -16.98
C PHE A 186 12.66 24.27 -16.57
N GLU A 187 13.35 25.28 -17.07
CA GLU A 187 12.71 26.58 -17.29
C GLU A 187 11.66 26.39 -18.41
N THR A 188 10.39 26.55 -18.08
CA THR A 188 9.27 26.14 -18.97
C THR A 188 9.34 26.79 -20.34
N GLN A 189 9.66 28.08 -20.41
CA GLN A 189 9.77 28.79 -21.68
C GLN A 189 10.93 28.27 -22.57
N SER A 190 12.05 27.87 -21.95
CA SER A 190 13.15 27.23 -22.64
C SER A 190 12.77 25.86 -23.23
N LEU A 191 11.96 25.09 -22.52
CA LEU A 191 11.39 23.84 -23.02
C LEU A 191 10.41 24.11 -24.18
N PHE A 192 9.35 24.88 -23.93
CA PHE A 192 8.23 25.05 -24.85
C PHE A 192 8.62 25.66 -26.20
N SER A 193 9.57 26.58 -26.20
CA SER A 193 10.10 27.17 -27.45
C SER A 193 10.87 26.18 -28.33
N ARG A 194 11.26 25.02 -27.84
CA ARG A 194 12.02 23.99 -28.55
C ARG A 194 11.21 22.76 -28.93
N LEU A 195 10.06 22.56 -28.32
CA LEU A 195 9.23 21.37 -28.58
C LEU A 195 8.80 21.22 -30.03
N ASP A 196 8.59 22.33 -30.74
CA ASP A 196 8.20 22.32 -32.16
C ASP A 196 9.39 22.01 -33.10
N ARG A 197 10.63 22.01 -32.58
CA ARG A 197 11.87 21.71 -33.31
C ARG A 197 12.35 20.28 -33.17
N ILE A 198 11.74 19.49 -32.22
CA ILE A 198 12.09 18.08 -32.03
C ILE A 198 11.64 17.28 -33.25
N SER A 199 12.49 16.40 -33.73
CA SER A 199 12.21 15.54 -34.89
C SER A 199 12.01 14.08 -34.48
N THR A 200 11.50 13.28 -35.41
CA THR A 200 11.41 11.82 -35.29
C THR A 200 12.51 11.10 -36.06
N ASP A 201 13.53 11.82 -36.50
CA ASP A 201 14.68 11.25 -37.21
C ASP A 201 15.66 10.59 -36.23
N ASN A 202 15.23 9.46 -35.68
CA ASN A 202 15.97 8.68 -34.72
C ASN A 202 15.59 7.17 -34.79
N ALA A 203 16.32 6.34 -34.07
CA ALA A 203 16.20 4.88 -34.12
C ALA A 203 14.81 4.30 -33.80
N HIS A 204 13.93 5.06 -33.14
CA HIS A 204 12.58 4.61 -32.77
C HIS A 204 11.45 5.37 -33.49
N GLY A 205 11.78 6.45 -34.27
CA GLY A 205 10.79 7.31 -34.92
C GLY A 205 9.89 8.06 -33.91
N GLU A 206 10.42 8.39 -32.74
CA GLU A 206 9.71 9.04 -31.64
C GLU A 206 10.27 10.45 -31.35
N PHE A 207 9.46 11.34 -30.83
CA PHE A 207 9.90 12.64 -30.31
C PHE A 207 10.60 12.46 -28.97
N TYR A 208 11.94 12.58 -28.96
CA TYR A 208 12.70 12.43 -27.71
C TYR A 208 12.80 13.76 -26.97
N LEU A 209 12.41 13.76 -25.69
CA LEU A 209 12.58 14.92 -24.83
C LEU A 209 14.07 15.24 -24.57
N THR A 210 14.94 14.24 -24.65
CA THR A 210 16.39 14.37 -24.53
C THR A 210 17.02 15.24 -25.63
N ASP A 211 16.37 15.39 -26.79
CA ASP A 211 16.84 16.27 -27.87
C ASP A 211 16.84 17.75 -27.44
N VAL A 212 15.96 18.14 -26.53
CA VAL A 212 15.93 19.50 -25.97
C VAL A 212 17.23 19.84 -25.26
N ALA A 213 17.85 18.87 -24.56
CA ALA A 213 19.14 19.10 -23.91
C ALA A 213 20.23 19.51 -24.90
N ALA A 214 20.32 18.80 -26.05
CA ALA A 214 21.28 19.13 -27.12
C ALA A 214 21.00 20.51 -27.69
N MET A 215 19.73 20.87 -27.94
CA MET A 215 19.35 22.21 -28.44
C MET A 215 19.72 23.31 -27.44
N LEU A 216 19.48 23.10 -26.14
CA LEU A 216 19.83 24.06 -25.10
C LEU A 216 21.35 24.29 -25.05
N VAL A 217 22.15 23.21 -25.09
CA VAL A 217 23.61 23.29 -25.08
C VAL A 217 24.11 24.03 -26.33
N ALA A 218 23.54 23.73 -27.50
CA ALA A 218 23.91 24.39 -28.76
C ALA A 218 23.56 25.91 -28.77
N ASP A 219 22.45 26.27 -28.13
CA ASP A 219 22.03 27.67 -27.96
C ASP A 219 22.78 28.38 -26.80
N GLY A 220 23.80 27.76 -26.19
CA GLY A 220 24.60 28.32 -25.10
C GLY A 220 23.83 28.46 -23.77
N ARG A 221 22.67 27.78 -23.64
CA ARG A 221 21.90 27.77 -22.40
C ARG A 221 22.52 26.78 -21.42
N ARG A 222 22.41 27.10 -20.13
CA ARG A 222 22.99 26.28 -19.06
C ARG A 222 22.17 25.00 -18.81
N VAL A 223 22.82 23.86 -18.99
CA VAL A 223 22.29 22.53 -18.68
C VAL A 223 23.18 21.89 -17.60
N VAL A 224 22.61 21.51 -16.50
CA VAL A 224 23.33 20.91 -15.35
C VAL A 224 22.72 19.58 -14.94
N ALA A 225 23.46 18.79 -14.17
CA ALA A 225 22.94 17.54 -13.65
C ALA A 225 23.41 17.30 -12.21
N ILE A 226 22.58 16.55 -11.46
CA ILE A 226 22.82 16.11 -10.09
C ILE A 226 22.55 14.59 -10.00
N PRO A 227 23.43 13.82 -9.35
CA PRO A 227 23.14 12.42 -9.11
C PRO A 227 22.09 12.24 -7.99
N ALA A 228 21.22 11.26 -8.14
CA ALA A 228 20.32 10.80 -7.09
C ALA A 228 21.11 10.21 -5.91
N HIS A 229 20.52 10.18 -4.73
CA HIS A 229 21.16 9.60 -3.55
C HIS A 229 21.36 8.08 -3.67
N SER A 230 20.49 7.39 -4.39
CA SER A 230 20.66 5.99 -4.75
C SER A 230 20.16 5.72 -6.16
N VAL A 231 20.69 4.66 -6.76
CA VAL A 231 20.27 4.21 -8.11
C VAL A 231 18.81 3.81 -8.12
N ASP A 232 18.34 3.12 -7.08
CA ASP A 232 16.96 2.62 -7.00
C ASP A 232 15.91 3.74 -7.09
N GLU A 233 16.24 4.96 -6.66
CA GLU A 233 15.31 6.11 -6.74
C GLU A 233 14.90 6.50 -8.16
N VAL A 234 15.71 6.16 -9.14
CA VAL A 234 15.49 6.56 -10.54
C VAL A 234 15.15 5.39 -11.45
N LEU A 235 15.13 4.17 -10.90
CA LEU A 235 14.80 2.99 -11.69
C LEU A 235 13.30 2.89 -11.96
N GLY A 236 12.95 2.68 -13.21
CA GLY A 236 11.59 2.39 -13.65
C GLY A 236 11.35 0.90 -13.81
N ALA A 237 10.12 0.44 -13.49
CA ALA A 237 9.71 -0.95 -13.62
C ALA A 237 9.29 -1.29 -15.07
N ASN A 238 10.16 -1.82 -15.90
CA ASN A 238 9.84 -2.23 -17.27
C ASN A 238 9.51 -3.72 -17.42
N THR A 239 9.98 -4.54 -16.50
CA THR A 239 9.74 -6.00 -16.44
C THR A 239 9.21 -6.37 -15.06
N ILE A 240 8.59 -7.56 -14.93
CA ILE A 240 8.17 -8.07 -13.62
C ILE A 240 9.36 -8.25 -12.68
N ALA A 241 10.52 -8.67 -13.19
CA ALA A 241 11.72 -8.84 -12.37
C ALA A 241 12.21 -7.50 -11.79
N GLU A 242 12.28 -6.45 -12.60
CA GLU A 242 12.61 -5.09 -12.14
C GLU A 242 11.58 -4.58 -11.12
N MET A 243 10.28 -4.84 -11.36
CA MET A 243 9.22 -4.47 -10.44
C MET A 243 9.37 -5.16 -9.07
N MET A 244 9.72 -6.45 -9.05
CA MET A 244 9.96 -7.18 -7.80
C MET A 244 11.21 -6.69 -7.07
N HIS A 245 12.23 -6.25 -7.79
CA HIS A 245 13.38 -5.57 -7.20
C HIS A 245 12.97 -4.28 -6.48
N LEU A 246 12.18 -3.42 -7.15
CA LEU A 246 11.67 -2.18 -6.56
C LEU A 246 10.72 -2.44 -5.38
N ASP A 247 9.87 -3.46 -5.46
CA ASP A 247 8.99 -3.86 -4.34
C ASP A 247 9.81 -4.26 -3.11
N HIS A 248 10.84 -5.08 -3.31
CA HIS A 248 11.74 -5.47 -2.24
C HIS A 248 12.48 -4.27 -1.62
N ALA A 249 13.05 -3.40 -2.46
CA ALA A 249 13.75 -2.20 -2.00
C ALA A 249 12.83 -1.27 -1.19
N MET A 250 11.59 -1.08 -1.63
CA MET A 250 10.59 -0.28 -0.92
C MET A 250 10.25 -0.88 0.45
N ARG A 251 9.95 -2.18 0.51
CA ARG A 251 9.57 -2.87 1.75
C ARG A 251 10.69 -2.84 2.78
N VAL A 252 11.93 -3.06 2.34
CA VAL A 252 13.12 -2.91 3.19
C VAL A 252 13.30 -1.47 3.66
N GLY A 253 13.06 -0.50 2.77
CA GLY A 253 13.06 0.93 3.11
C GLY A 253 12.02 1.27 4.18
N ASN A 254 10.80 0.76 4.06
CA ASN A 254 9.72 0.94 5.05
C ASN A 254 10.10 0.33 6.40
N ALA A 255 10.64 -0.88 6.42
CA ALA A 255 11.11 -1.49 7.66
C ALA A 255 12.20 -0.63 8.34
N ARG A 256 13.17 -0.11 7.56
CA ARG A 256 14.22 0.78 8.08
C ARG A 256 13.64 2.09 8.64
N ARG A 257 12.67 2.67 7.95
CA ARG A 257 11.96 3.89 8.41
C ARG A 257 11.29 3.66 9.76
N LEU A 258 10.56 2.56 9.93
CA LEU A 258 9.90 2.20 11.19
C LEU A 258 10.92 1.94 12.30
N MET A 259 12.03 1.24 12.02
CA MET A 259 13.10 1.03 12.98
C MET A 259 13.74 2.35 13.44
N ALA A 260 13.91 3.32 12.55
CA ALA A 260 14.40 4.65 12.89
C ALA A 260 13.41 5.43 13.78
N GLN A 261 12.13 5.05 13.79
CA GLN A 261 11.07 5.60 14.65
C GLN A 261 10.90 4.85 15.98
N GLY A 262 11.79 3.91 16.30
CA GLY A 262 11.78 3.17 17.57
C GLY A 262 11.04 1.83 17.54
N VAL A 263 10.65 1.32 16.37
CA VAL A 263 10.03 -0.01 16.23
C VAL A 263 11.11 -1.09 16.19
N THR A 264 10.96 -2.14 16.97
CA THR A 264 11.85 -3.32 16.90
C THR A 264 11.33 -4.31 15.87
N ILE A 265 12.07 -4.55 14.78
CA ILE A 265 11.70 -5.51 13.74
C ILE A 265 12.78 -6.61 13.68
N PHE A 266 12.43 -7.82 14.11
CA PHE A 266 13.34 -8.96 14.01
C PHE A 266 13.36 -9.51 12.59
N ARG A 267 14.55 -9.60 11.98
CA ARG A 267 14.76 -10.06 10.62
C ARG A 267 13.87 -9.35 9.61
N PRO A 268 14.08 -8.03 9.43
CA PRO A 268 13.22 -7.19 8.59
C PRO A 268 13.12 -7.68 7.13
N ASP A 269 14.11 -8.40 6.64
CA ASP A 269 14.15 -9.06 5.34
C ASP A 269 13.08 -10.14 5.15
N THR A 270 12.52 -10.66 6.24
CA THR A 270 11.44 -11.67 6.21
C THR A 270 10.04 -11.08 6.40
N CYS A 271 9.94 -9.80 6.72
CA CYS A 271 8.69 -9.11 6.95
C CYS A 271 8.19 -8.42 5.66
N VAL A 272 6.88 -8.42 5.45
CA VAL A 272 6.24 -7.72 4.33
C VAL A 272 5.53 -6.50 4.89
N ILE A 273 6.04 -5.30 4.58
CA ILE A 273 5.52 -4.04 5.15
C ILE A 273 5.21 -3.08 4.02
N ASP A 274 3.93 -2.78 3.83
CA ASP A 274 3.45 -1.87 2.80
C ASP A 274 3.83 -0.41 3.09
N ALA A 275 3.74 0.44 2.07
CA ALA A 275 4.23 1.82 2.10
C ALA A 275 3.46 2.70 3.11
N GLU A 276 2.16 2.47 3.27
CA GLU A 276 1.26 3.27 4.10
C GLU A 276 1.15 2.75 5.56
N VAL A 277 1.94 1.74 5.93
CA VAL A 277 1.94 1.18 7.28
C VAL A 277 2.56 2.15 8.28
N GLU A 278 1.86 2.38 9.37
CA GLU A 278 2.30 3.16 10.51
C GLU A 278 2.39 2.28 11.76
N VAL A 279 3.46 2.41 12.54
CA VAL A 279 3.66 1.64 13.78
C VAL A 279 4.25 2.56 14.84
N GLY A 280 3.67 2.56 16.03
CA GLY A 280 4.15 3.32 17.18
C GLY A 280 5.47 2.75 17.77
N ALA A 281 6.20 3.61 18.47
CA ALA A 281 7.46 3.26 19.10
C ALA A 281 7.30 2.12 20.12
N ASP A 282 8.39 1.44 20.45
CA ASP A 282 8.47 0.31 21.39
C ASP A 282 7.64 -0.92 20.99
N THR A 283 6.98 -0.88 19.81
CA THR A 283 6.32 -2.03 19.23
C THR A 283 7.33 -3.03 18.67
N VAL A 284 7.06 -4.32 18.90
CA VAL A 284 7.93 -5.44 18.47
C VAL A 284 7.23 -6.25 17.39
N ILE A 285 7.87 -6.37 16.22
CA ILE A 285 7.44 -7.17 15.08
C ILE A 285 8.36 -8.37 14.92
N GLU A 286 7.80 -9.58 15.01
CA GLU A 286 8.53 -10.84 14.85
C GLU A 286 8.68 -11.22 13.36
N PRO A 287 9.58 -12.17 13.00
CA PRO A 287 9.79 -12.57 11.61
C PRO A 287 8.52 -13.13 10.93
N TYR A 288 8.44 -12.97 9.62
CA TYR A 288 7.34 -13.45 8.76
C TYR A 288 5.98 -12.79 9.04
N VAL A 289 5.97 -11.62 9.64
CA VAL A 289 4.77 -10.80 9.77
C VAL A 289 4.52 -10.05 8.47
N GLN A 290 3.23 -9.93 8.09
CA GLN A 290 2.79 -9.11 6.96
C GLN A 290 1.90 -7.98 7.49
N LEU A 291 2.30 -6.74 7.24
CA LEU A 291 1.54 -5.52 7.52
C LEU A 291 1.18 -4.88 6.18
N LEU A 292 -0.11 -4.92 5.83
CA LEU A 292 -0.57 -4.63 4.47
C LEU A 292 -1.57 -3.47 4.44
N GLY A 293 -1.58 -2.75 3.30
CA GLY A 293 -2.44 -1.59 3.11
C GLY A 293 -2.15 -0.48 4.11
N ALA A 294 -3.16 0.31 4.47
CA ALA A 294 -3.06 1.41 5.44
C ALA A 294 -3.20 0.93 6.90
N THR A 295 -2.49 -0.16 7.26
CA THR A 295 -2.49 -0.70 8.62
C THR A 295 -1.80 0.23 9.59
N ARG A 296 -2.43 0.48 10.75
CA ARG A 296 -1.90 1.30 11.84
C ARG A 296 -1.82 0.48 13.12
N ILE A 297 -0.69 0.54 13.79
CA ILE A 297 -0.43 -0.15 15.05
C ILE A 297 0.10 0.88 16.05
N GLY A 298 -0.46 0.90 17.25
CA GLY A 298 -0.03 1.77 18.33
C GLY A 298 1.36 1.42 18.88
N SER A 299 1.70 2.04 20.00
CA SER A 299 2.95 1.82 20.74
C SER A 299 2.86 0.60 21.67
N ASP A 300 4.01 0.09 22.13
CA ASP A 300 4.11 -1.01 23.10
C ASP A 300 3.40 -2.32 22.67
N CYS A 301 3.14 -2.48 21.38
CA CYS A 301 2.49 -3.65 20.85
C CYS A 301 3.47 -4.80 20.60
N ARG A 302 2.94 -6.02 20.51
CA ARG A 302 3.70 -7.18 20.07
C ARG A 302 2.98 -7.98 19.01
N VAL A 303 3.54 -8.02 17.80
CA VAL A 303 3.02 -8.79 16.67
C VAL A 303 3.93 -10.00 16.44
N ARG A 304 3.39 -11.21 16.71
CA ARG A 304 4.16 -12.45 16.60
C ARG A 304 4.11 -13.04 15.19
N SER A 305 5.08 -13.89 14.91
CA SER A 305 5.36 -14.50 13.60
C SER A 305 4.12 -15.10 12.93
N TYR A 306 4.12 -15.02 11.60
CA TYR A 306 3.09 -15.55 10.68
C TYR A 306 1.73 -14.86 10.79
N SER A 307 1.64 -13.72 11.46
CA SER A 307 0.43 -12.92 11.47
C SER A 307 0.33 -12.05 10.22
N VAL A 308 -0.88 -11.91 9.69
CA VAL A 308 -1.23 -11.06 8.54
C VAL A 308 -2.22 -10.02 9.01
N ILE A 309 -1.86 -8.75 8.88
CA ILE A 309 -2.69 -7.62 9.29
C ILE A 309 -2.88 -6.72 8.09
N HIS A 310 -4.13 -6.62 7.61
CA HIS A 310 -4.50 -5.84 6.43
C HIS A 310 -5.54 -4.79 6.79
N GLN A 311 -5.31 -3.54 6.39
CA GLN A 311 -6.24 -2.41 6.56
C GLN A 311 -6.88 -2.32 7.96
N SER A 312 -6.11 -2.63 9.00
CA SER A 312 -6.60 -2.72 10.38
C SER A 312 -5.92 -1.67 11.26
N THR A 313 -6.64 -1.24 12.30
CA THR A 313 -6.10 -0.30 13.30
C THR A 313 -6.04 -1.00 14.65
N LEU A 314 -4.87 -1.00 15.27
CA LEU A 314 -4.62 -1.54 16.60
C LEU A 314 -4.18 -0.39 17.53
N GLY A 315 -4.78 -0.31 18.71
CA GLY A 315 -4.38 0.61 19.76
C GLY A 315 -3.05 0.25 20.41
N ASP A 316 -2.76 0.87 21.53
CA ASP A 316 -1.52 0.67 22.28
C ASP A 316 -1.54 -0.64 23.10
N GLY A 317 -0.36 -1.24 23.32
CA GLY A 317 -0.20 -2.42 24.16
C GLY A 317 -0.86 -3.70 23.64
N VAL A 318 -1.31 -3.72 22.38
CA VAL A 318 -1.99 -4.89 21.79
C VAL A 318 -1.01 -6.03 21.58
N THR A 319 -1.42 -7.24 21.96
CA THR A 319 -0.67 -8.46 21.69
C THR A 319 -1.37 -9.30 20.62
N VAL A 320 -0.74 -9.41 19.44
CA VAL A 320 -1.15 -10.33 18.38
C VAL A 320 -0.25 -11.57 18.43
N ARG A 321 -0.81 -12.71 18.82
CA ARG A 321 -0.11 -14.00 18.89
C ARG A 321 0.06 -14.61 17.50
N ASN A 322 0.85 -15.67 17.42
CA ASN A 322 1.22 -16.30 16.14
C ASN A 322 0.01 -16.67 15.25
N GLY A 323 0.16 -16.43 13.95
CA GLY A 323 -0.75 -16.94 12.94
C GLY A 323 -2.12 -16.29 12.91
N CYS A 324 -2.28 -15.10 13.48
CA CYS A 324 -3.53 -14.35 13.39
C CYS A 324 -3.71 -13.72 12.01
N VAL A 325 -4.95 -13.63 11.55
CA VAL A 325 -5.34 -12.91 10.33
C VAL A 325 -6.35 -11.83 10.69
N LEU A 326 -5.99 -10.58 10.43
CA LEU A 326 -6.84 -9.41 10.66
C LEU A 326 -7.07 -8.71 9.33
N ASP A 327 -8.32 -8.44 9.00
CA ASP A 327 -8.71 -7.74 7.78
C ASP A 327 -9.78 -6.69 8.11
N GLY A 328 -9.45 -5.40 7.95
CA GLY A 328 -10.36 -4.29 8.21
C GLY A 328 -10.90 -4.24 9.65
N ALA A 329 -10.10 -4.68 10.62
CA ALA A 329 -10.48 -4.76 12.04
C ALA A 329 -10.04 -3.50 12.81
N GLN A 330 -10.83 -3.16 13.85
CA GLN A 330 -10.48 -2.15 14.85
C GLN A 330 -10.25 -2.85 16.18
N VAL A 331 -9.11 -2.62 16.80
CA VAL A 331 -8.70 -3.30 18.04
C VAL A 331 -8.28 -2.25 19.07
N GLY A 332 -8.95 -2.23 20.20
CA GLY A 332 -8.67 -1.32 21.31
C GLY A 332 -7.42 -1.69 22.11
N ASP A 333 -7.00 -0.76 22.94
CA ASP A 333 -5.77 -0.85 23.73
C ASP A 333 -5.72 -2.11 24.60
N GLY A 334 -4.53 -2.69 24.75
CA GLY A 334 -4.28 -3.82 25.62
C GLY A 334 -4.99 -5.12 25.24
N ALA A 335 -5.68 -5.17 24.10
CA ALA A 335 -6.35 -6.38 23.64
C ALA A 335 -5.36 -7.50 23.31
N VAL A 336 -5.81 -8.75 23.48
CA VAL A 336 -5.00 -9.95 23.21
C VAL A 336 -5.69 -10.80 22.14
N LEU A 337 -5.00 -11.03 21.03
CA LEU A 337 -5.50 -11.78 19.89
C LEU A 337 -4.71 -13.07 19.67
N GLY A 338 -5.42 -14.17 19.42
CA GLY A 338 -4.86 -15.45 19.01
C GLY A 338 -4.35 -16.37 20.13
N PRO A 339 -3.54 -17.38 19.74
CA PRO A 339 -3.04 -17.62 18.39
C PRO A 339 -4.12 -18.06 17.40
N TYR A 340 -3.87 -17.89 16.09
CA TYR A 340 -4.78 -18.32 15.01
C TYR A 340 -6.20 -17.74 15.12
N ALA A 341 -6.34 -16.50 15.58
CA ALA A 341 -7.59 -15.75 15.51
C ALA A 341 -7.79 -15.16 14.12
N HIS A 342 -9.04 -15.16 13.63
CA HIS A 342 -9.39 -14.59 12.34
C HIS A 342 -10.41 -13.46 12.54
N LEU A 343 -9.97 -12.23 12.45
CA LEU A 343 -10.82 -11.05 12.51
C LEU A 343 -11.11 -10.58 11.08
N ARG A 344 -12.37 -10.76 10.67
CA ARG A 344 -12.86 -10.34 9.36
C ARG A 344 -13.37 -8.89 9.41
N PRO A 345 -13.66 -8.27 8.25
CA PRO A 345 -14.08 -6.87 8.19
C PRO A 345 -15.24 -6.52 9.14
N GLU A 346 -15.22 -5.28 9.60
CA GLU A 346 -16.17 -4.73 10.58
C GLU A 346 -16.11 -5.42 11.95
N SER A 347 -14.96 -6.01 12.33
CA SER A 347 -14.71 -6.51 13.68
C SER A 347 -14.15 -5.39 14.55
N ASN A 348 -14.90 -5.01 15.60
CA ASN A 348 -14.53 -4.01 16.60
C ASN A 348 -14.28 -4.69 17.94
N ILE A 349 -13.03 -4.77 18.36
CA ILE A 349 -12.58 -5.44 19.58
C ILE A 349 -12.25 -4.37 20.62
N GLY A 350 -12.93 -4.37 21.74
CA GLY A 350 -12.79 -3.38 22.81
C GLY A 350 -11.48 -3.50 23.59
N GLU A 351 -11.19 -2.46 24.36
CA GLU A 351 -10.02 -2.37 25.24
C GLU A 351 -9.93 -3.60 26.17
N GLY A 352 -8.73 -4.19 26.26
CA GLY A 352 -8.47 -5.35 27.12
C GLY A 352 -9.24 -6.62 26.77
N ALA A 353 -9.98 -6.63 25.66
CA ALA A 353 -10.72 -7.81 25.24
C ALA A 353 -9.78 -8.91 24.72
N HIS A 354 -10.25 -10.16 24.78
CA HIS A 354 -9.45 -11.31 24.37
C HIS A 354 -10.20 -12.17 23.34
N VAL A 355 -9.66 -12.24 22.13
CA VAL A 355 -10.10 -13.16 21.07
C VAL A 355 -9.04 -14.25 20.92
N GLY A 356 -9.33 -15.45 21.40
CA GLY A 356 -8.34 -16.52 21.51
C GLY A 356 -8.19 -17.39 20.26
N ASN A 357 -7.74 -18.63 20.47
CA ASN A 357 -7.35 -19.51 19.36
C ASN A 357 -8.56 -20.09 18.61
N PHE A 358 -8.44 -20.06 17.27
CA PHE A 358 -9.46 -20.55 16.34
C PHE A 358 -10.81 -19.86 16.53
N CYS A 359 -10.80 -18.58 16.96
CA CYS A 359 -11.98 -17.74 17.00
C CYS A 359 -12.06 -16.93 15.69
N GLU A 360 -13.24 -16.94 15.09
CA GLU A 360 -13.53 -16.12 13.91
C GLU A 360 -14.57 -15.05 14.29
N THR A 361 -14.30 -13.80 13.89
CA THR A 361 -15.23 -12.68 14.08
C THR A 361 -15.54 -12.04 12.74
N LYS A 362 -16.76 -11.59 12.55
CA LYS A 362 -17.21 -10.85 11.36
C LYS A 362 -18.34 -9.90 11.72
N LYS A 363 -18.17 -8.62 11.45
CA LYS A 363 -19.19 -7.60 11.72
C LYS A 363 -19.69 -7.73 13.17
N VAL A 364 -18.74 -7.61 14.10
CA VAL A 364 -18.96 -7.83 15.53
C VAL A 364 -18.43 -6.64 16.32
N THR A 365 -19.14 -6.27 17.38
CA THR A 365 -18.59 -5.46 18.47
C THR A 365 -18.43 -6.37 19.67
N LEU A 366 -17.19 -6.51 20.17
CA LEU A 366 -16.86 -7.21 21.40
C LEU A 366 -16.42 -6.18 22.45
N GLY A 367 -17.22 -5.93 23.46
CA GLY A 367 -17.00 -4.89 24.46
C GLY A 367 -15.75 -5.07 25.31
N ARG A 368 -15.42 -4.01 26.04
CA ARG A 368 -14.24 -3.93 26.91
C ARG A 368 -14.13 -5.12 27.86
N GLY A 369 -12.94 -5.73 27.95
CA GLY A 369 -12.64 -6.84 28.84
C GLY A 369 -13.37 -8.15 28.54
N SER A 370 -14.16 -8.21 27.48
CA SER A 370 -14.89 -9.42 27.07
C SER A 370 -13.96 -10.45 26.45
N LYS A 371 -14.31 -11.73 26.58
CA LYS A 371 -13.46 -12.85 26.21
C LYS A 371 -14.18 -13.87 25.35
N ALA A 372 -13.59 -14.27 24.22
CA ALA A 372 -13.96 -15.39 23.37
C ALA A 372 -12.69 -16.18 23.05
N ASN A 373 -12.36 -17.17 23.90
CA ASN A 373 -11.00 -17.70 23.92
C ASN A 373 -10.77 -18.92 23.04
N HIS A 374 -11.80 -19.67 22.62
CA HIS A 374 -11.60 -20.96 21.98
C HIS A 374 -12.71 -21.33 20.99
N LEU A 375 -12.34 -21.69 19.75
CA LEU A 375 -13.17 -22.40 18.77
C LEU A 375 -14.57 -21.77 18.57
N THR A 376 -14.64 -20.45 18.46
CA THR A 376 -15.89 -19.69 18.50
C THR A 376 -16.11 -18.95 17.19
N TYR A 377 -17.36 -18.91 16.69
CA TYR A 377 -17.76 -18.04 15.61
C TYR A 377 -18.71 -16.94 16.12
N LEU A 378 -18.29 -15.71 15.99
CA LEU A 378 -19.08 -14.51 16.31
C LEU A 378 -19.32 -13.72 15.03
N GLY A 379 -20.54 -13.76 14.52
CA GLY A 379 -20.93 -13.04 13.32
C GLY A 379 -22.20 -12.22 13.56
N ASP A 380 -22.24 -10.99 13.01
CA ASP A 380 -23.35 -10.04 13.13
C ASP A 380 -23.85 -9.94 14.58
N ALA A 381 -22.93 -9.62 15.53
CA ALA A 381 -23.23 -9.62 16.96
C ALA A 381 -22.76 -8.33 17.65
N VAL A 382 -23.53 -7.87 18.62
CA VAL A 382 -23.16 -6.79 19.55
C VAL A 382 -23.06 -7.40 20.94
N ILE A 383 -21.84 -7.42 21.48
CA ILE A 383 -21.50 -8.05 22.76
C ILE A 383 -20.98 -6.98 23.70
N GLY A 384 -21.58 -6.86 24.85
CA GLY A 384 -21.29 -5.88 25.91
C GLY A 384 -19.92 -6.08 26.56
N GLU A 385 -19.71 -5.37 27.68
CA GLU A 385 -18.46 -5.38 28.44
C GLU A 385 -18.43 -6.59 29.43
N GLY A 386 -17.22 -7.10 29.70
CA GLY A 386 -17.00 -8.15 30.69
C GLY A 386 -17.68 -9.49 30.38
N VAL A 387 -18.09 -9.71 29.15
CA VAL A 387 -18.78 -10.95 28.73
C VAL A 387 -17.77 -12.09 28.61
N ASN A 388 -18.18 -13.28 29.08
CA ASN A 388 -17.41 -14.50 28.83
C ASN A 388 -18.14 -15.42 27.85
N VAL A 389 -17.57 -15.57 26.65
CA VAL A 389 -18.05 -16.48 25.61
C VAL A 389 -17.30 -17.81 25.72
N GLY A 390 -18.03 -18.90 26.03
CA GLY A 390 -17.49 -20.24 26.18
C GLY A 390 -16.98 -20.82 24.86
N ALA A 391 -16.15 -21.87 24.95
CA ALA A 391 -15.63 -22.58 23.79
C ALA A 391 -16.77 -23.17 22.94
N GLY A 392 -16.64 -23.12 21.62
CA GLY A 392 -17.61 -23.69 20.69
C GLY A 392 -18.92 -22.90 20.54
N VAL A 393 -18.98 -21.68 21.06
CA VAL A 393 -20.18 -20.84 20.91
C VAL A 393 -20.29 -20.33 19.48
N ILE A 394 -21.50 -20.39 18.92
CA ILE A 394 -21.81 -19.92 17.57
C ILE A 394 -23.00 -18.96 17.62
N THR A 395 -22.83 -17.77 17.04
CA THR A 395 -23.96 -16.91 16.68
C THR A 395 -24.49 -17.37 15.32
N CYS A 396 -25.70 -17.98 15.31
CA CYS A 396 -26.34 -18.44 14.08
C CYS A 396 -27.04 -17.24 13.41
N ASN A 397 -26.26 -16.45 12.68
CA ASN A 397 -26.66 -15.15 12.14
C ASN A 397 -27.38 -15.19 10.78
N TYR A 398 -27.50 -16.37 10.15
CA TYR A 398 -28.09 -16.52 8.80
C TYR A 398 -29.22 -17.56 8.79
N ASP A 399 -30.38 -17.15 8.32
CA ASP A 399 -31.59 -17.99 8.26
C ASP A 399 -31.79 -18.71 6.92
N GLY A 400 -30.81 -18.59 6.01
CA GLY A 400 -30.87 -19.09 4.63
C GLY A 400 -31.26 -18.01 3.61
N VAL A 401 -31.76 -16.85 4.05
CA VAL A 401 -32.18 -15.72 3.20
C VAL A 401 -31.57 -14.41 3.67
N ARG A 402 -31.64 -14.14 4.98
CA ARG A 402 -31.20 -12.87 5.60
C ARG A 402 -30.27 -13.11 6.77
N LYS A 403 -29.50 -12.09 7.10
CA LYS A 403 -28.68 -12.05 8.31
C LYS A 403 -29.42 -11.30 9.42
N HIS A 404 -29.25 -11.79 10.63
CA HIS A 404 -29.85 -11.24 11.84
C HIS A 404 -28.79 -11.03 12.91
N THR A 405 -29.04 -10.10 13.82
CA THR A 405 -28.10 -9.71 14.88
C THR A 405 -28.38 -10.46 16.16
N THR A 406 -27.32 -10.91 16.82
CA THR A 406 -27.33 -11.36 18.23
C THR A 406 -26.87 -10.20 19.11
N THR A 407 -27.63 -9.89 20.16
CA THR A 407 -27.25 -8.86 21.14
C THR A 407 -27.02 -9.54 22.50
N ILE A 408 -25.85 -9.28 23.11
CA ILE A 408 -25.46 -9.81 24.42
C ILE A 408 -25.11 -8.61 25.31
N GLY A 409 -25.78 -8.48 26.44
CA GLY A 409 -25.56 -7.43 27.43
C GLY A 409 -24.26 -7.58 28.21
N ASP A 410 -24.04 -6.70 29.16
CA ASP A 410 -22.82 -6.66 29.96
C ASP A 410 -22.75 -7.81 30.96
N GLY A 411 -21.55 -8.31 31.27
CA GLY A 411 -21.30 -9.32 32.30
C GLY A 411 -21.95 -10.67 32.05
N VAL A 412 -22.42 -10.95 30.84
CA VAL A 412 -23.07 -12.22 30.47
C VAL A 412 -22.06 -13.36 30.44
N PHE A 413 -22.47 -14.53 30.91
CA PHE A 413 -21.73 -15.78 30.75
C PHE A 413 -22.46 -16.71 29.77
N VAL A 414 -21.82 -17.01 28.64
CA VAL A 414 -22.31 -17.97 27.65
C VAL A 414 -21.52 -19.28 27.80
N GLY A 415 -22.21 -20.35 28.23
CA GLY A 415 -21.60 -21.67 28.40
C GLY A 415 -21.13 -22.29 27.08
N SER A 416 -20.12 -23.16 27.17
CA SER A 416 -19.50 -23.81 25.99
C SER A 416 -20.53 -24.60 25.16
N ASP A 417 -20.26 -24.76 23.86
CA ASP A 417 -21.11 -25.47 22.89
C ASP A 417 -22.54 -24.94 22.79
N SER A 418 -22.74 -23.65 23.07
CA SER A 418 -24.05 -23.01 22.94
C SER A 418 -24.21 -22.40 21.57
N THR A 419 -25.39 -22.51 20.97
CA THR A 419 -25.80 -21.86 19.74
C THR A 419 -26.82 -20.78 19.99
N LEU A 420 -26.56 -19.56 19.51
CA LEU A 420 -27.44 -18.41 19.68
C LEU A 420 -28.10 -18.12 18.33
N VAL A 421 -29.39 -18.48 18.20
CA VAL A 421 -30.13 -18.35 16.92
C VAL A 421 -30.70 -16.95 16.81
N ALA A 422 -30.05 -16.14 15.96
CA ALA A 422 -30.45 -14.75 15.72
C ALA A 422 -31.77 -14.66 14.91
N PRO A 423 -32.64 -13.62 15.16
CA PRO A 423 -32.38 -12.54 16.10
C PRO A 423 -32.65 -12.98 17.56
N VAL A 424 -31.69 -12.72 18.44
CA VAL A 424 -31.84 -13.05 19.88
C VAL A 424 -31.11 -12.01 20.73
N SER A 425 -31.67 -11.71 21.90
CA SER A 425 -31.07 -10.82 22.89
C SER A 425 -30.86 -11.55 24.22
N ILE A 426 -29.69 -11.33 24.85
CA ILE A 426 -29.35 -11.85 26.15
C ILE A 426 -29.09 -10.66 27.07
N GLY A 427 -29.90 -10.50 28.11
CA GLY A 427 -29.82 -9.37 29.02
C GLY A 427 -28.63 -9.42 29.96
N ASP A 428 -28.27 -8.27 30.53
CA ASP A 428 -27.10 -8.08 31.39
C ASP A 428 -27.03 -9.11 32.53
N GLY A 429 -25.83 -9.62 32.80
CA GLY A 429 -25.56 -10.57 33.87
C GLY A 429 -26.24 -11.92 33.72
N ALA A 430 -26.88 -12.20 32.59
CA ALA A 430 -27.51 -13.49 32.34
C ALA A 430 -26.50 -14.61 32.12
N TYR A 431 -26.95 -15.84 32.37
CA TYR A 431 -26.17 -17.06 32.14
C TYR A 431 -26.86 -17.95 31.12
N VAL A 432 -26.09 -18.44 30.16
CA VAL A 432 -26.51 -19.50 29.22
C VAL A 432 -25.79 -20.78 29.62
N GLY A 433 -26.55 -21.82 29.97
CA GLY A 433 -25.96 -23.12 30.33
C GLY A 433 -25.31 -23.80 29.13
N ALA A 434 -24.16 -24.45 29.33
CA ALA A 434 -23.41 -25.13 28.28
C ALA A 434 -24.28 -26.14 27.49
N GLY A 435 -24.03 -26.23 26.15
CA GLY A 435 -24.78 -27.12 25.24
C GLY A 435 -26.21 -26.66 24.96
N SER A 436 -26.51 -25.37 25.13
CA SER A 436 -27.84 -24.82 24.90
C SER A 436 -28.02 -24.25 23.50
N CYS A 437 -29.20 -24.50 22.92
CA CYS A 437 -29.67 -23.78 21.72
C CYS A 437 -30.67 -22.70 22.15
N ILE A 438 -30.29 -21.44 22.07
CA ILE A 438 -31.07 -20.29 22.51
C ILE A 438 -31.75 -19.65 21.29
N THR A 439 -33.10 -19.67 21.31
CA THR A 439 -33.96 -19.19 20.22
C THR A 439 -34.91 -18.09 20.64
N GLN A 440 -34.90 -17.72 21.93
CA GLN A 440 -35.78 -16.68 22.50
C GLN A 440 -34.96 -15.72 23.37
N PRO A 441 -35.41 -14.48 23.56
CA PRO A 441 -34.74 -13.54 24.44
C PRO A 441 -34.55 -14.06 25.86
N VAL A 442 -33.38 -13.78 26.44
CA VAL A 442 -33.06 -14.16 27.84
C VAL A 442 -33.09 -12.88 28.70
N PRO A 443 -33.92 -12.81 29.72
CA PRO A 443 -33.96 -11.66 30.63
C PRO A 443 -32.66 -11.45 31.40
N ALA A 444 -32.39 -10.21 31.81
CA ALA A 444 -31.23 -9.88 32.62
C ALA A 444 -31.18 -10.73 33.90
N GLY A 445 -29.99 -11.20 34.29
CA GLY A 445 -29.75 -12.03 35.47
C GLY A 445 -30.37 -13.44 35.43
N ALA A 446 -30.98 -13.84 34.32
CA ALA A 446 -31.61 -15.15 34.18
C ALA A 446 -30.63 -16.26 33.82
N LEU A 447 -30.95 -17.50 34.16
CA LEU A 447 -30.30 -18.71 33.62
C LEU A 447 -31.15 -19.30 32.50
N ALA A 448 -30.60 -19.34 31.29
CA ALA A 448 -31.22 -19.98 30.13
C ALA A 448 -30.65 -21.39 29.90
N LEU A 449 -31.54 -22.38 29.76
CA LEU A 449 -31.20 -23.76 29.45
C LEU A 449 -32.03 -24.25 28.26
N GLY A 450 -31.39 -24.37 27.11
CA GLY A 450 -32.00 -24.83 25.84
C GLY A 450 -31.50 -26.21 25.42
N ARG A 451 -31.47 -27.20 26.33
CA ARG A 451 -30.94 -28.55 26.10
C ARG A 451 -31.81 -29.62 26.72
N SER A 452 -31.76 -30.85 26.23
CA SER A 452 -32.42 -32.01 26.81
C SER A 452 -31.90 -32.35 28.20
N ARG A 453 -32.78 -32.90 29.04
CA ARG A 453 -32.40 -33.40 30.38
C ARG A 453 -31.55 -34.67 30.19
N GLN A 454 -30.43 -34.75 30.90
CA GLN A 454 -29.55 -35.91 30.85
C GLN A 454 -30.27 -37.18 31.38
N VAL A 455 -30.11 -38.28 30.65
CA VAL A 455 -30.55 -39.62 31.06
C VAL A 455 -29.33 -40.56 31.07
N ASN A 456 -29.13 -41.25 32.20
CA ASN A 456 -28.07 -42.25 32.31
C ASN A 456 -28.70 -43.65 32.15
N ILE A 457 -28.14 -44.45 31.27
CA ILE A 457 -28.54 -45.86 31.07
C ILE A 457 -27.46 -46.74 31.70
N GLU A 458 -27.74 -47.24 32.89
CA GLU A 458 -26.80 -48.07 33.64
C GLU A 458 -26.53 -49.42 32.92
N GLY A 459 -25.29 -49.90 32.99
CA GLY A 459 -24.87 -51.19 32.41
C GLY A 459 -24.80 -51.21 30.88
N TRP A 460 -25.20 -50.13 30.14
CA TRP A 460 -25.26 -50.08 28.68
C TRP A 460 -23.92 -50.46 27.99
N ALA A 461 -22.81 -49.91 28.47
CA ALA A 461 -21.50 -50.15 27.90
C ALA A 461 -21.04 -51.61 28.08
N GLY A 462 -21.35 -52.23 29.22
CA GLY A 462 -21.05 -53.65 29.48
C GLY A 462 -21.88 -54.57 28.60
N ALA A 463 -23.16 -54.32 28.45
CA ALA A 463 -24.04 -55.08 27.55
C ALA A 463 -23.63 -55.00 26.09
N LYS A 464 -23.12 -53.85 25.64
CA LYS A 464 -22.65 -53.63 24.27
C LYS A 464 -21.31 -54.32 24.01
N ARG A 465 -20.37 -54.32 24.97
CA ARG A 465 -19.08 -55.03 24.88
C ARG A 465 -19.19 -56.56 24.88
N GLY A 466 -20.21 -57.11 25.53
CA GLY A 466 -20.54 -58.56 25.57
C GLY A 466 -21.12 -59.08 24.25
N ARG A 467 -21.63 -58.23 23.37
CA ARG A 467 -22.03 -58.62 21.99
C ARG A 467 -20.82 -58.70 21.09
N LYS A 468 -20.17 -59.88 21.03
CA LYS A 468 -19.21 -60.13 19.91
C LYS A 468 -19.96 -59.97 18.58
N PRO A 469 -19.40 -59.29 17.57
CA PRO A 469 -19.99 -59.32 16.25
C PRO A 469 -20.02 -60.77 15.77
N GLU A 470 -21.20 -61.27 15.42
CA GLU A 470 -21.32 -62.53 14.67
C GLU A 470 -20.52 -62.35 13.36
N LYS A 471 -19.47 -63.16 13.21
CA LYS A 471 -18.72 -63.25 11.96
C LYS A 471 -19.70 -63.74 10.89
N LYS A 472 -20.08 -62.88 9.95
CA LYS A 472 -20.63 -63.30 8.66
C LYS A 472 -19.52 -63.84 7.77
#